data_189ab91a8a560091e407bfd2f24ee14a
#
_entry.id   189ab91a8a560091e407bfd2f24ee14a
#
_cell.length_a   1.000
_cell.length_b   1.000
_cell.length_c   1.000
_cell.angle_alpha   90.00
_cell.angle_beta   90.00
_cell.angle_gamma   90.00
#
_symmetry.space_group_name_H-M   'P 1'
#
loop_
_entity.id
_entity.type
_entity.pdbx_description
1 polymer ?
#
loop_
_entity_poly.entity_id
_entity_poly.type
_entity_poly.pdbx_seq_one_letter_code
_entity_poly.pdbx_strand_id
1 'polypeptide(L)'
;MQFTFVDRVLELEPGVKVTTVKCLSMGEEYLADHFPRFPVMPGVLMLQAMTDASALLVAATESFTHSMITLKEARNVRFAGFVQPGRVLTVTAEILKLEDRDVELKARGTVDGRPAVNGRLVLERYNLADTRPILADTDAYLRQHFKSKLALLYRPPEEIAADAPRQSV
;
A
#
# COMPACT_ATOMS: atom_id res chain seq x y z
N MET A 1 3.93 -7.55 -16.66
CA MET A 1 3.41 -8.19 -15.44
C MET A 1 3.16 -7.10 -14.40
N GLN A 2 2.07 -7.17 -13.66
CA GLN A 2 1.75 -6.19 -12.62
C GLN A 2 1.92 -6.86 -11.25
N PHE A 3 2.89 -6.44 -10.47
CA PHE A 3 3.04 -6.89 -9.10
C PHE A 3 2.00 -6.23 -8.19
N THR A 4 1.42 -7.00 -7.27
CA THR A 4 0.50 -6.50 -6.25
C THR A 4 1.13 -6.66 -4.88
N PHE A 5 1.36 -5.55 -4.18
CA PHE A 5 2.00 -5.53 -2.86
C PHE A 5 1.05 -5.21 -1.71
N VAL A 6 -0.23 -5.08 -2.01
CA VAL A 6 -1.32 -5.01 -1.04
C VAL A 6 -2.39 -6.02 -1.44
N ASP A 7 -2.59 -7.05 -0.63
CA ASP A 7 -3.61 -8.07 -0.87
C ASP A 7 -4.92 -7.72 -0.15
N ARG A 8 -4.85 -7.00 0.98
CA ARG A 8 -6.01 -6.54 1.74
C ARG A 8 -5.67 -5.32 2.59
N VAL A 9 -6.62 -4.44 2.76
CA VAL A 9 -6.62 -3.36 3.77
C VAL A 9 -7.39 -3.85 4.99
N LEU A 10 -6.74 -3.85 6.15
CA LEU A 10 -7.34 -4.28 7.42
C LEU A 10 -8.00 -3.12 8.15
N GLU A 11 -7.38 -1.95 8.09
CA GLU A 11 -7.83 -0.73 8.74
C GLU A 11 -7.49 0.47 7.86
N LEU A 12 -8.42 1.40 7.76
CA LEU A 12 -8.23 2.66 7.05
C LEU A 12 -8.91 3.78 7.81
N GLU A 13 -8.12 4.75 8.23
CA GLU A 13 -8.55 5.99 8.85
C GLU A 13 -7.99 7.15 8.00
N PRO A 14 -8.79 7.71 7.06
CA PRO A 14 -8.33 8.78 6.19
C PRO A 14 -7.77 9.97 6.99
N GLY A 15 -6.64 10.50 6.53
CA GLY A 15 -5.90 11.57 7.23
C GLY A 15 -5.00 11.10 8.37
N VAL A 16 -5.10 9.85 8.81
CA VAL A 16 -4.38 9.34 9.98
C VAL A 16 -3.51 8.14 9.61
N LYS A 17 -4.11 6.98 9.35
CA LYS A 17 -3.36 5.73 9.16
C LYS A 17 -4.06 4.73 8.26
N VAL A 18 -3.26 3.79 7.77
CA VAL A 18 -3.73 2.57 7.11
C VAL A 18 -2.94 1.36 7.61
N THR A 19 -3.61 0.22 7.70
CA THR A 19 -2.97 -1.08 7.93
C THR A 19 -3.34 -2.03 6.81
N THR A 20 -2.33 -2.59 6.13
CA THR A 20 -2.50 -3.50 5.00
C THR A 20 -1.72 -4.79 5.22
N VAL A 21 -2.03 -5.80 4.43
CA VAL A 21 -1.28 -7.06 4.41
C VAL A 21 -0.86 -7.43 2.99
N LYS A 22 0.31 -8.05 2.90
CA LYS A 22 0.81 -8.78 1.73
C LYS A 22 1.12 -10.21 2.16
N CYS A 23 0.39 -11.17 1.59
CA CYS A 23 0.62 -12.60 1.79
C CYS A 23 1.67 -13.07 0.79
N LEU A 24 2.83 -13.56 1.26
CA LEU A 24 3.87 -14.05 0.39
C LEU A 24 3.65 -15.52 0.07
N SER A 25 3.53 -15.86 -1.20
CA SER A 25 3.44 -17.25 -1.68
C SER A 25 4.65 -17.64 -2.54
N MET A 26 4.89 -18.94 -2.69
CA MET A 26 5.93 -19.45 -3.62
C MET A 26 5.64 -19.14 -5.09
N GLY A 27 4.43 -18.71 -5.44
CA GLY A 27 4.04 -18.33 -6.80
C GLY A 27 4.54 -16.94 -7.25
N GLU A 28 5.20 -16.20 -6.37
CA GLU A 28 5.77 -14.90 -6.72
C GLU A 28 7.04 -15.09 -7.57
N GLU A 29 7.05 -14.60 -8.82
CA GLU A 29 8.13 -14.84 -9.77
C GLU A 29 9.51 -14.37 -9.30
N TYR A 30 9.57 -13.24 -8.57
CA TYR A 30 10.84 -12.71 -8.07
C TYR A 30 11.53 -13.62 -7.05
N LEU A 31 10.85 -14.62 -6.50
CA LEU A 31 11.45 -15.58 -5.57
C LEU A 31 12.33 -16.61 -6.28
N ALA A 32 12.13 -16.83 -7.58
CA ALA A 32 12.99 -17.74 -8.35
C ALA A 32 14.45 -17.29 -8.36
N ASP A 33 14.68 -15.97 -8.34
CA ASP A 33 16.01 -15.37 -8.42
C ASP A 33 16.52 -14.83 -7.07
N HIS A 34 15.63 -14.63 -6.09
CA HIS A 34 15.96 -13.97 -4.82
C HIS A 34 15.62 -14.81 -3.58
N PHE A 35 16.39 -15.58 -3.09
CA PHE A 35 17.58 -16.39 -3.38
C PHE A 35 17.12 -17.83 -3.63
N PRO A 36 17.59 -18.57 -4.64
CA PRO A 36 17.04 -19.88 -5.03
C PRO A 36 16.98 -20.93 -3.91
N ARG A 37 17.93 -20.91 -2.96
CA ARG A 37 17.94 -21.83 -1.81
C ARG A 37 17.36 -21.26 -0.52
N PHE A 38 17.04 -19.97 -0.52
CA PHE A 38 16.44 -19.26 0.62
C PHE A 38 15.52 -18.16 0.10
N PRO A 39 14.36 -18.56 -0.43
CA PRO A 39 13.44 -17.61 -1.05
C PRO A 39 12.90 -16.62 -0.01
N VAL A 40 13.13 -15.33 -0.26
CA VAL A 40 12.68 -14.23 0.58
C VAL A 40 12.26 -13.04 -0.28
N MET A 41 11.29 -12.28 0.18
CA MET A 41 10.88 -11.05 -0.48
C MET A 41 12.05 -10.06 -0.51
N PRO A 42 12.42 -9.51 -1.68
CA PRO A 42 13.43 -8.46 -1.78
C PRO A 42 13.08 -7.25 -0.91
N GLY A 43 14.10 -6.67 -0.25
CA GLY A 43 13.88 -5.50 0.59
C GLY A 43 13.22 -4.33 -0.14
N VAL A 44 13.60 -4.09 -1.40
CA VAL A 44 12.98 -3.05 -2.24
C VAL A 44 11.49 -3.29 -2.50
N LEU A 45 11.04 -4.55 -2.51
CA LEU A 45 9.62 -4.87 -2.66
C LEU A 45 8.85 -4.70 -1.33
N MET A 46 9.51 -4.87 -0.18
CA MET A 46 8.93 -4.45 1.11
C MET A 46 8.75 -2.92 1.16
N LEU A 47 9.71 -2.16 0.63
CA LEU A 47 9.58 -0.70 0.48
C LEU A 47 8.43 -0.36 -0.47
N GLN A 48 8.26 -1.09 -1.57
CA GLN A 48 7.13 -0.89 -2.48
C GLN A 48 5.79 -1.18 -1.78
N ALA A 49 5.70 -2.23 -0.97
CA ALA A 49 4.49 -2.50 -0.17
C ALA A 49 4.15 -1.35 0.78
N MET A 50 5.16 -0.75 1.43
CA MET A 50 4.95 0.47 2.25
C MET A 50 4.50 1.65 1.41
N THR A 51 5.05 1.82 0.20
CA THR A 51 4.67 2.90 -0.72
C THR A 51 3.23 2.73 -1.20
N ASP A 52 2.83 1.52 -1.60
CA ASP A 52 1.47 1.24 -2.07
C ASP A 52 0.43 1.44 -0.96
N ALA A 53 0.71 0.97 0.26
CA ALA A 53 -0.15 1.22 1.43
C ALA A 53 -0.30 2.73 1.70
N SER A 54 0.82 3.46 1.68
CA SER A 54 0.84 4.91 1.88
C SER A 54 0.05 5.64 0.79
N ALA A 55 0.19 5.22 -0.48
CA ALA A 55 -0.54 5.82 -1.60
C ALA A 55 -2.07 5.61 -1.48
N LEU A 56 -2.50 4.43 -1.01
CA LEU A 56 -3.92 4.17 -0.73
C LEU A 56 -4.47 5.09 0.37
N LEU A 57 -3.69 5.30 1.45
CA LEU A 57 -4.07 6.22 2.53
C LEU A 57 -4.21 7.65 2.01
N VAL A 58 -3.22 8.14 1.27
CA VAL A 58 -3.23 9.50 0.71
C VAL A 58 -4.40 9.67 -0.26
N ALA A 59 -4.63 8.73 -1.16
CA ALA A 59 -5.74 8.77 -2.11
C ALA A 59 -7.11 8.84 -1.39
N ALA A 60 -7.29 8.02 -0.35
CA ALA A 60 -8.52 8.01 0.45
C ALA A 60 -8.70 9.32 1.25
N THR A 61 -7.61 9.86 1.82
CA THR A 61 -7.61 11.11 2.57
C THR A 61 -8.10 12.28 1.74
N GLU A 62 -7.72 12.31 0.46
CA GLU A 62 -8.06 13.40 -0.47
C GLU A 62 -9.23 13.06 -1.39
N SER A 63 -10.04 12.05 -1.04
CA SER A 63 -11.20 11.63 -1.84
C SER A 63 -10.86 11.37 -3.32
N PHE A 64 -9.66 10.84 -3.58
CA PHE A 64 -9.14 10.51 -4.93
C PHE A 64 -9.04 11.72 -5.86
N THR A 65 -8.62 12.88 -5.34
CA THR A 65 -8.48 14.11 -6.14
C THR A 65 -7.30 14.03 -7.12
N HIS A 66 -6.22 13.34 -6.76
CA HIS A 66 -5.02 13.20 -7.57
C HIS A 66 -4.96 11.84 -8.29
N SER A 67 -4.52 11.85 -9.53
CA SER A 67 -4.37 10.64 -10.36
C SER A 67 -3.04 9.92 -10.12
N MET A 68 -2.02 10.67 -9.71
CA MET A 68 -0.67 10.17 -9.48
C MET A 68 -0.26 10.44 -8.04
N ILE A 69 0.16 9.37 -7.36
CA ILE A 69 0.76 9.41 -6.02
C ILE A 69 2.00 8.53 -6.10
N THR A 70 3.17 9.15 -6.11
CA THR A 70 4.44 8.48 -6.38
C THR A 70 5.45 8.68 -5.27
N LEU A 71 6.32 7.70 -5.06
CA LEU A 71 7.41 7.82 -4.10
C LEU A 71 8.43 8.84 -4.63
N LYS A 72 8.58 9.96 -3.92
CA LYS A 72 9.58 10.99 -4.19
C LYS A 72 10.87 10.72 -3.45
N GLU A 73 10.77 10.31 -2.19
CA GLU A 73 11.92 10.08 -1.33
C GLU A 73 11.62 9.02 -0.26
N ALA A 74 12.64 8.19 0.04
CA ALA A 74 12.62 7.24 1.14
C ALA A 74 13.79 7.56 2.10
N ARG A 75 13.48 7.84 3.37
CA ARG A 75 14.44 8.27 4.39
C ARG A 75 14.54 7.22 5.48
N ASN A 76 15.79 6.98 5.94
CA ASN A 76 16.08 6.12 7.10
C ASN A 76 15.44 4.72 6.98
N VAL A 77 15.40 4.17 5.77
CA VAL A 77 14.87 2.84 5.56
C VAL A 77 15.78 1.80 6.20
N ARG A 78 15.21 0.95 7.05
CA ARG A 78 15.91 -0.15 7.71
C ARG A 78 15.19 -1.45 7.46
N PHE A 79 15.93 -2.43 6.97
CA PHE A 79 15.49 -3.81 6.80
C PHE A 79 15.99 -4.62 8.00
N ALA A 80 15.06 -5.12 8.82
CA ALA A 80 15.36 -5.79 10.10
C ALA A 80 15.02 -7.28 10.09
N GLY A 81 14.29 -7.75 9.07
CA GLY A 81 13.87 -9.15 8.98
C GLY A 81 13.56 -9.57 7.54
N PHE A 82 13.40 -10.87 7.36
CA PHE A 82 13.03 -11.48 6.10
C PHE A 82 11.54 -11.82 6.07
N VAL A 83 10.93 -11.69 4.89
CA VAL A 83 9.59 -12.21 4.62
C VAL A 83 9.75 -13.46 3.75
N GLN A 84 9.42 -14.61 4.29
CA GLN A 84 9.50 -15.89 3.61
C GLN A 84 8.12 -16.31 3.06
N PRO A 85 8.05 -17.18 2.04
CA PRO A 85 6.80 -17.77 1.61
C PRO A 85 6.03 -18.40 2.76
N GLY A 86 4.70 -18.25 2.72
CA GLY A 86 3.80 -18.66 3.80
C GLY A 86 3.68 -17.65 4.95
N ARG A 87 4.41 -16.53 4.89
CA ARG A 87 4.30 -15.44 5.88
C ARG A 87 3.51 -14.25 5.34
N VAL A 88 3.02 -13.46 6.27
CA VAL A 88 2.26 -12.23 5.99
C VAL A 88 3.07 -11.03 6.44
N LEU A 89 3.35 -10.13 5.49
CA LEU A 89 3.89 -8.80 5.79
C LEU A 89 2.71 -7.88 6.11
N THR A 90 2.61 -7.45 7.37
CA THR A 90 1.65 -6.43 7.78
C THR A 90 2.32 -5.06 7.72
N VAL A 91 1.76 -4.16 6.93
CA VAL A 91 2.27 -2.80 6.74
C VAL A 91 1.33 -1.80 7.39
N THR A 92 1.88 -0.92 8.22
CA THR A 92 1.16 0.23 8.77
C THR A 92 1.83 1.50 8.28
N ALA A 93 1.06 2.44 7.73
CA ALA A 93 1.53 3.78 7.36
C ALA A 93 0.70 4.84 8.07
N GLU A 94 1.36 5.88 8.57
CA GLU A 94 0.78 7.00 9.32
C GLU A 94 1.21 8.31 8.66
N ILE A 95 0.28 9.23 8.42
CA ILE A 95 0.59 10.57 7.91
C ILE A 95 1.23 11.38 9.03
N LEU A 96 2.42 11.92 8.77
CA LEU A 96 3.13 12.84 9.66
C LEU A 96 2.88 14.30 9.28
N LYS A 97 2.89 14.58 7.97
CA LYS A 97 2.73 15.92 7.43
C LYS A 97 2.07 15.88 6.07
N LEU A 98 1.11 16.76 5.85
CA LEU A 98 0.44 16.97 4.57
C LEU A 98 0.78 18.39 4.10
N GLU A 99 1.52 18.51 3.02
CA GLU A 99 1.89 19.77 2.36
C GLU A 99 1.17 19.89 1.03
N ASP A 100 1.41 20.98 0.29
CA ASP A 100 0.71 21.27 -0.96
C ASP A 100 0.80 20.13 -2.00
N ARG A 101 2.01 19.63 -2.27
CA ARG A 101 2.26 18.52 -3.22
C ARG A 101 2.81 17.27 -2.56
N ASP A 102 3.43 17.40 -1.41
CA ASP A 102 4.17 16.34 -0.75
C ASP A 102 3.42 15.84 0.51
N VAL A 103 3.49 14.55 0.75
CA VAL A 103 3.00 13.93 1.99
C VAL A 103 4.14 13.17 2.63
N GLU A 104 4.48 13.51 3.86
CA GLU A 104 5.44 12.74 4.66
C GLU A 104 4.69 11.73 5.52
N LEU A 105 5.11 10.46 5.42
CA LEU A 105 4.55 9.36 6.18
C LEU A 105 5.64 8.59 6.91
N LYS A 106 5.25 8.02 8.05
CA LYS A 106 6.01 6.98 8.71
C LYS A 106 5.39 5.63 8.36
N ALA A 107 6.21 4.73 7.81
CA ALA A 107 5.74 3.39 7.44
C ALA A 107 6.59 2.31 8.12
N ARG A 108 5.94 1.19 8.46
CA ARG A 108 6.58 0.03 9.06
C ARG A 108 5.92 -1.24 8.56
N GLY A 109 6.72 -2.26 8.32
CA GLY A 109 6.27 -3.61 8.03
C GLY A 109 6.69 -4.58 9.12
N THR A 110 5.81 -5.47 9.49
CA THR A 110 6.05 -6.52 10.51
C THR A 110 5.67 -7.89 9.96
N VAL A 111 6.35 -8.93 10.43
CA VAL A 111 6.01 -10.34 10.20
C VAL A 111 5.87 -11.01 11.57
N ASP A 112 4.73 -11.61 11.84
CA ASP A 112 4.41 -12.22 13.14
C ASP A 112 4.66 -11.27 14.33
N GLY A 113 4.33 -9.97 14.15
CA GLY A 113 4.54 -8.92 15.14
C GLY A 113 6.00 -8.43 15.28
N ARG A 114 6.97 -9.03 14.58
CA ARG A 114 8.38 -8.62 14.62
C ARG A 114 8.69 -7.64 13.49
N PRO A 115 9.50 -6.60 13.73
CA PRO A 115 9.89 -5.66 12.69
C PRO A 115 10.59 -6.34 11.52
N ALA A 116 10.15 -6.07 10.28
CA ALA A 116 10.79 -6.51 9.05
C ALA A 116 11.37 -5.33 8.27
N VAL A 117 10.65 -4.22 8.18
CA VAL A 117 11.08 -3.00 7.49
C VAL A 117 10.45 -1.78 8.18
N ASN A 118 11.14 -0.66 8.17
CA ASN A 118 10.59 0.64 8.58
C ASN A 118 11.31 1.78 7.86
N GLY A 119 10.65 2.93 7.77
CA GLY A 119 11.23 4.13 7.18
C GLY A 119 10.25 5.30 7.18
N ARG A 120 10.73 6.44 6.68
CA ARG A 120 9.90 7.59 6.33
C ARG A 120 9.82 7.69 4.82
N LEU A 121 8.63 7.95 4.32
CA LEU A 121 8.35 8.09 2.90
C LEU A 121 7.86 9.52 2.65
N VAL A 122 8.32 10.11 1.57
CA VAL A 122 7.74 11.33 1.02
C VAL A 122 7.09 10.95 -0.30
N LEU A 123 5.78 11.08 -0.36
CA LEU A 123 5.01 10.86 -1.59
C LEU A 123 4.67 12.20 -2.22
N GLU A 124 4.85 12.31 -3.53
CA GLU A 124 4.38 13.43 -4.34
C GLU A 124 3.05 13.07 -4.99
N ARG A 125 2.09 14.01 -4.97
CA ARG A 125 0.78 13.86 -5.59
C ARG A 125 0.52 14.96 -6.61
N TYR A 126 -0.02 14.57 -7.78
CA TYR A 126 -0.31 15.48 -8.89
C TYR A 126 -1.28 14.85 -9.87
N ASN A 127 -1.76 15.66 -10.83
CA ASN A 127 -2.46 15.18 -12.00
C ASN A 127 -1.60 15.34 -13.24
N LEU A 128 -1.69 14.42 -14.19
CA LEU A 128 -0.95 14.48 -15.45
C LEU A 128 -1.36 15.71 -16.27
N ALA A 129 -2.63 16.09 -16.17
CA ALA A 129 -3.19 17.27 -16.83
C ALA A 129 -2.60 18.61 -16.33
N ASP A 130 -1.98 18.64 -15.13
CA ASP A 130 -1.33 19.84 -14.59
C ASP A 130 -0.21 20.35 -15.53
N THR A 131 0.43 19.43 -16.25
CA THR A 131 1.47 19.75 -17.23
C THR A 131 1.06 19.49 -18.67
N ARG A 132 0.09 18.60 -18.89
CA ARG A 132 -0.39 18.18 -20.21
C ARG A 132 -1.92 18.08 -20.21
N PRO A 133 -2.65 19.17 -20.55
CA PRO A 133 -4.13 19.19 -20.49
C PRO A 133 -4.83 18.07 -21.26
N ILE A 134 -4.21 17.55 -22.33
CA ILE A 134 -4.74 16.45 -23.13
C ILE A 134 -4.88 15.13 -22.32
N LEU A 135 -4.22 15.00 -21.15
CA LEU A 135 -4.26 13.81 -20.31
C LEU A 135 -5.38 13.82 -19.24
N ALA A 136 -6.31 14.78 -19.31
CA ALA A 136 -7.40 14.90 -18.36
C ALA A 136 -8.27 13.62 -18.27
N ASP A 137 -8.56 12.96 -19.40
CA ASP A 137 -9.30 11.70 -19.42
C ASP A 137 -8.50 10.55 -18.80
N THR A 138 -7.17 10.55 -19.00
CA THR A 138 -6.27 9.59 -18.34
C THR A 138 -6.30 9.76 -16.82
N ASP A 139 -6.28 11.00 -16.33
CA ASP A 139 -6.40 11.30 -14.91
C ASP A 139 -7.73 10.81 -14.34
N ALA A 140 -8.83 11.05 -15.05
CA ALA A 140 -10.14 10.56 -14.63
C ALA A 140 -10.17 9.03 -14.53
N TYR A 141 -9.60 8.31 -15.50
CA TYR A 141 -9.48 6.86 -15.49
C TYR A 141 -8.62 6.38 -14.31
N LEU A 142 -7.45 6.98 -14.06
CA LEU A 142 -6.55 6.60 -12.98
C LEU A 142 -7.18 6.80 -11.60
N ARG A 143 -7.86 7.93 -11.37
CA ARG A 143 -8.60 8.19 -10.13
C ARG A 143 -9.68 7.14 -9.90
N GLN A 144 -10.45 6.80 -10.94
CA GLN A 144 -11.47 5.76 -10.86
C GLN A 144 -10.84 4.38 -10.59
N HIS A 145 -9.71 4.08 -11.21
CA HIS A 145 -8.97 2.84 -10.97
C HIS A 145 -8.50 2.72 -9.51
N PHE A 146 -7.93 3.79 -8.94
CA PHE A 146 -7.56 3.84 -7.52
C PHE A 146 -8.74 3.58 -6.60
N LYS A 147 -9.87 4.24 -6.87
CA LYS A 147 -11.11 4.08 -6.10
C LYS A 147 -11.64 2.65 -6.15
N SER A 148 -11.68 2.05 -7.35
CA SER A 148 -12.12 0.67 -7.55
C SER A 148 -11.18 -0.33 -6.88
N LYS A 149 -9.85 -0.09 -6.96
CA LYS A 149 -8.85 -0.92 -6.30
C LYS A 149 -9.03 -0.89 -4.78
N LEU A 150 -9.22 0.29 -4.18
CA LEU A 150 -9.47 0.39 -2.74
C LEU A 150 -10.75 -0.33 -2.34
N ALA A 151 -11.85 -0.16 -3.08
CA ALA A 151 -13.11 -0.85 -2.81
C ALA A 151 -13.00 -2.38 -2.88
N LEU A 152 -12.09 -2.90 -3.73
CA LEU A 152 -11.80 -4.34 -3.79
C LEU A 152 -11.01 -4.82 -2.56
N LEU A 153 -10.05 -4.01 -2.09
CA LEU A 153 -9.10 -4.39 -1.04
C LEU A 153 -9.63 -4.13 0.37
N TYR A 154 -10.58 -3.22 0.53
CA TYR A 154 -11.11 -2.78 1.82
C TYR A 154 -12.61 -2.96 1.91
N ARG A 155 -13.05 -3.74 2.90
CA ARG A 155 -14.44 -3.81 3.33
C ARG A 155 -14.55 -3.25 4.74
N PRO A 156 -15.31 -2.18 4.96
CA PRO A 156 -15.54 -1.64 6.29
C PRO A 156 -16.11 -2.73 7.24
N PRO A 157 -15.78 -2.69 8.54
CA PRO A 157 -16.28 -3.68 9.50
C PRO A 157 -17.80 -3.81 9.52
N GLU A 158 -18.53 -2.74 9.25
CA GLU A 158 -19.99 -2.71 9.19
C GLU A 158 -20.54 -3.56 8.03
N GLU A 159 -19.90 -3.55 6.87
CA GLU A 159 -20.27 -4.38 5.72
C GLU A 159 -19.96 -5.85 5.96
N ILE A 160 -18.84 -6.14 6.65
CA ILE A 160 -18.47 -7.52 7.00
C ILE A 160 -19.48 -8.11 7.98
N ALA A 161 -19.94 -7.31 8.95
CA ALA A 161 -20.95 -7.73 9.92
C ALA A 161 -22.33 -7.98 9.28
N ALA A 162 -22.68 -7.24 8.23
CA ALA A 162 -23.93 -7.38 7.49
C ALA A 162 -23.97 -8.67 6.64
N ASP A 163 -22.81 -9.12 6.12
CA ASP A 163 -22.66 -10.33 5.29
C ASP A 163 -22.45 -11.61 6.11
N ALA A 164 -22.31 -11.52 7.43
CA ALA A 164 -22.14 -12.69 8.27
C ALA A 164 -23.41 -13.58 8.19
N PRO A 165 -23.27 -14.89 7.86
CA PRO A 165 -24.42 -15.76 7.80
C PRO A 165 -25.11 -15.77 9.17
N ARG A 166 -26.41 -15.44 9.19
CA ARG A 166 -27.24 -15.57 10.41
C ARG A 166 -27.14 -17.03 10.83
N GLN A 167 -26.42 -17.29 11.93
CA GLN A 167 -26.43 -18.60 12.54
C GLN A 167 -27.89 -18.90 12.88
N SER A 168 -28.52 -19.76 12.08
CA SER A 168 -29.80 -20.36 12.41
C SER A 168 -29.54 -21.33 13.59
N VAL A 169 -30.01 -20.95 14.75
CA VAL A 169 -30.12 -21.79 15.95
C VAL A 169 -31.15 -22.88 15.69
#